data_704c17f709eb7cbdc305869586edca41
#
_entry.id   704c17f709eb7cbdc305869586edca41
#
_cell.length_a   1.000
_cell.length_b   1.000
_cell.length_c   1.000
_cell.angle_alpha   90.00
_cell.angle_beta   90.00
_cell.angle_gamma   90.00
#
_symmetry.space_group_name_H-M   'P 1'
#
loop_
_entity.id
_entity.type
_entity.pdbx_description
1 polymer ?
#
loop_
_entity_poly.entity_id
_entity_poly.type
_entity_poly.pdbx_seq_one_letter_code
_entity_poly.pdbx_strand_id
1 'polypeptide(L)'
;MKMITECGLSIHDISRVQLDRDSKLPRFNMPLELGADLGLRLEGPARQRDRNILILDTESHRYDKTLSDISGMDIEAHGDEVGKIIKHVRDWLNANRAASVPVLPGATAIRADHDAYLRIVPDIIAELRLDPHDDLPHGDYLHVVELALPLIEQPAPDTPVAEDATG
;
A
#
# COMPACT_ATOMS: atom_id res chain seq x y z
N MET A 1 -7.33 15.46 4.87
CA MET A 1 -8.09 16.22 3.83
C MET A 1 -7.18 16.97 2.85
N LYS A 2 -6.12 17.69 3.30
CA LYS A 2 -5.24 18.42 2.36
C LYS A 2 -4.61 17.51 1.28
N MET A 3 -4.06 16.35 1.66
CA MET A 3 -3.49 15.39 0.69
C MET A 3 -4.52 14.96 -0.37
N ILE A 4 -5.74 14.65 0.02
CA ILE A 4 -6.80 14.25 -0.93
C ILE A 4 -7.03 15.34 -1.98
N THR A 5 -6.99 16.61 -1.59
CA THR A 5 -7.20 17.72 -2.53
C THR A 5 -6.01 18.03 -3.43
N GLU A 6 -4.81 17.60 -3.09
CA GLU A 6 -3.58 17.91 -3.83
C GLU A 6 -3.12 16.76 -4.74
N CYS A 7 -3.53 15.51 -4.45
CA CYS A 7 -3.13 14.33 -5.22
C CYS A 7 -4.10 14.04 -6.37
N GLY A 8 -3.57 13.70 -7.53
CA GLY A 8 -4.35 13.24 -8.69
C GLY A 8 -4.58 11.74 -8.73
N LEU A 9 -3.80 10.98 -7.94
CA LEU A 9 -3.90 9.53 -7.79
C LEU A 9 -4.15 9.21 -6.33
N SER A 10 -5.08 8.30 -6.04
CA SER A 10 -5.39 7.87 -4.69
C SER A 10 -5.72 6.38 -4.62
N ILE A 11 -5.39 5.76 -3.50
CA ILE A 11 -5.66 4.35 -3.23
C ILE A 11 -6.42 4.27 -1.92
N HIS A 12 -7.60 3.63 -1.94
CA HIS A 12 -8.45 3.43 -0.78
C HIS A 12 -8.69 1.94 -0.57
N ASP A 13 -8.12 1.38 0.49
CA ASP A 13 -8.41 0.02 0.93
C ASP A 13 -9.54 0.05 1.96
N ILE A 14 -10.73 -0.38 1.53
CA ILE A 14 -11.94 -0.43 2.36
C ILE A 14 -12.13 -1.79 3.05
N SER A 15 -11.13 -2.66 3.05
CA SER A 15 -11.21 -4.00 3.63
C SER A 15 -11.40 -3.99 5.16
N ARG A 16 -10.91 -2.96 5.85
CA ARG A 16 -10.90 -2.86 7.33
C ARG A 16 -12.13 -2.15 7.91
N VAL A 17 -13.33 -2.54 7.47
CA VAL A 17 -14.61 -2.03 8.02
C VAL A 17 -15.20 -2.93 9.12
N GLN A 18 -14.42 -3.86 9.65
CA GLN A 18 -14.84 -4.74 10.74
C GLN A 18 -14.88 -3.99 12.07
N LEU A 19 -15.66 -4.52 13.02
CA LEU A 19 -15.71 -3.98 14.37
C LEU A 19 -14.34 -4.08 15.04
N ASP A 20 -13.84 -2.98 15.53
CA ASP A 20 -12.68 -2.96 16.40
C ASP A 20 -12.93 -3.81 17.66
N ARG A 21 -11.93 -4.55 18.12
CA ARG A 21 -12.10 -5.51 19.21
C ARG A 21 -12.45 -4.84 20.54
N ASP A 22 -11.91 -3.65 20.79
CA ASP A 22 -12.02 -2.94 22.06
C ASP A 22 -13.21 -1.98 22.05
N SER A 23 -13.27 -1.10 21.05
CA SER A 23 -14.34 -0.09 20.94
C SER A 23 -15.67 -0.65 20.43
N LYS A 24 -15.67 -1.83 19.80
CA LYS A 24 -16.84 -2.42 19.09
C LYS A 24 -17.40 -1.51 17.99
N LEU A 25 -16.62 -0.56 17.52
CA LEU A 25 -17.00 0.35 16.43
C LEU A 25 -16.21 -0.01 15.16
N PRO A 26 -16.82 0.09 13.97
CA PRO A 26 -16.10 -0.08 12.72
C PRO A 26 -15.21 1.13 12.43
N ARG A 27 -14.12 0.92 11.70
CA ARG A 27 -13.25 2.01 11.23
C ARG A 27 -13.85 2.60 9.95
N PHE A 28 -14.35 3.82 10.03
CA PHE A 28 -14.95 4.54 8.90
C PHE A 28 -14.00 5.49 8.18
N ASN A 29 -12.73 5.61 8.60
CA ASN A 29 -11.80 6.57 8.03
C ASN A 29 -11.64 6.38 6.51
N MET A 30 -11.32 5.17 6.06
CA MET A 30 -11.15 4.90 4.62
C MET A 30 -12.42 5.11 3.80
N PRO A 31 -13.62 4.63 4.20
CA PRO A 31 -14.86 4.98 3.52
C PRO A 31 -15.16 6.48 3.47
N LEU A 32 -14.84 7.23 4.54
CA LEU A 32 -15.03 8.69 4.57
C LEU A 32 -14.06 9.39 3.61
N GLU A 33 -12.81 8.99 3.59
CA GLU A 33 -11.79 9.54 2.68
C GLU A 33 -12.11 9.22 1.22
N LEU A 34 -12.55 7.99 0.94
CA LEU A 34 -13.03 7.59 -0.39
C LEU A 34 -14.24 8.46 -0.82
N GLY A 35 -15.22 8.66 0.08
CA GLY A 35 -16.38 9.50 -0.21
C GLY A 35 -15.99 10.95 -0.53
N ALA A 36 -15.02 11.53 0.21
CA ALA A 36 -14.49 12.86 -0.07
C ALA A 36 -13.78 12.93 -1.43
N ASP A 37 -13.03 11.90 -1.78
CA ASP A 37 -12.30 11.79 -3.03
C ASP A 37 -13.26 11.64 -4.24
N LEU A 38 -14.28 10.80 -4.11
CA LEU A 38 -15.34 10.66 -5.11
C LEU A 38 -16.12 11.96 -5.29
N GLY A 39 -16.44 12.68 -4.21
CA GLY A 39 -17.08 13.99 -4.28
C GLY A 39 -16.24 15.00 -5.07
N LEU A 40 -14.92 15.02 -4.90
CA LEU A 40 -14.03 15.86 -5.68
C LEU A 40 -13.96 15.45 -7.16
N ARG A 41 -14.02 14.16 -7.47
CA ARG A 41 -14.06 13.65 -8.84
C ARG A 41 -15.36 14.03 -9.54
N LEU A 42 -16.49 13.97 -8.86
CA LEU A 42 -17.82 14.21 -9.44
C LEU A 42 -18.15 15.72 -9.52
N GLU A 43 -17.95 16.45 -8.44
CA GLU A 43 -18.43 17.83 -8.26
C GLU A 43 -17.31 18.84 -8.03
N GLY A 44 -16.06 18.40 -7.97
CA GLY A 44 -14.90 19.27 -7.73
C GLY A 44 -14.56 20.17 -8.91
N PRO A 45 -13.62 21.10 -8.72
CA PRO A 45 -13.05 21.90 -9.80
C PRO A 45 -12.50 21.05 -10.92
N ALA A 46 -12.44 21.56 -12.16
CA ALA A 46 -12.01 20.80 -13.34
C ALA A 46 -10.73 19.98 -13.12
N ARG A 47 -9.71 20.56 -12.47
CA ARG A 47 -8.45 19.88 -12.13
C ARG A 47 -8.60 18.64 -11.24
N GLN A 48 -9.74 18.49 -10.55
CA GLN A 48 -10.02 17.38 -9.65
C GLN A 48 -10.83 16.26 -10.30
N ARG A 49 -11.45 16.53 -11.45
CA ARG A 49 -12.33 15.57 -12.13
C ARG A 49 -11.56 14.47 -12.86
N ASP A 50 -10.29 14.74 -13.24
CA ASP A 50 -9.41 13.79 -13.94
C ASP A 50 -8.63 12.87 -13.00
N ARG A 51 -8.99 12.88 -11.69
CA ARG A 51 -8.30 12.02 -10.72
C ARG A 51 -8.65 10.55 -10.93
N ASN A 52 -7.63 9.73 -10.73
CA ASN A 52 -7.78 8.28 -10.76
C ASN A 52 -7.77 7.72 -9.34
N ILE A 53 -8.75 6.87 -9.05
CA ILE A 53 -8.98 6.30 -7.73
C ILE A 53 -8.93 4.78 -7.87
N LEU A 54 -8.03 4.13 -7.13
CA LEU A 54 -8.02 2.68 -6.95
C LEU A 54 -8.74 2.35 -5.65
N ILE A 55 -9.72 1.46 -5.74
CA ILE A 55 -10.43 0.96 -4.57
C ILE A 55 -10.09 -0.52 -4.40
N LEU A 56 -9.67 -0.89 -3.19
CA LEU A 56 -9.35 -2.25 -2.82
C LEU A 56 -10.34 -2.75 -1.77
N ASP A 57 -10.72 -4.02 -1.85
CA ASP A 57 -11.48 -4.71 -0.81
C ASP A 57 -10.97 -6.16 -0.66
N THR A 58 -11.33 -6.82 0.45
CA THR A 58 -10.98 -8.22 0.68
C THR A 58 -11.67 -9.15 -0.30
N GLU A 59 -12.97 -8.95 -0.53
CA GLU A 59 -13.83 -9.82 -1.33
C GLU A 59 -14.58 -9.04 -2.40
N SER A 60 -14.77 -9.66 -3.54
CA SER A 60 -15.61 -9.09 -4.61
C SER A 60 -17.03 -8.85 -4.10
N HIS A 61 -17.57 -7.67 -4.39
CA HIS A 61 -18.95 -7.29 -4.04
C HIS A 61 -19.28 -7.25 -2.53
N ARG A 62 -18.29 -7.36 -1.64
CA ARG A 62 -18.51 -7.22 -0.20
C ARG A 62 -19.06 -5.82 0.15
N TYR A 63 -18.53 -4.80 -0.51
CA TYR A 63 -18.92 -3.40 -0.36
C TYR A 63 -20.43 -3.15 -0.64
N ASP A 64 -21.09 -3.95 -1.48
CA ASP A 64 -22.51 -3.80 -1.79
C ASP A 64 -23.39 -3.86 -0.54
N LYS A 65 -22.92 -4.53 0.52
CA LYS A 65 -23.61 -4.66 1.80
C LYS A 65 -23.52 -3.41 2.68
N THR A 66 -22.52 -2.55 2.45
CA THR A 66 -22.18 -1.42 3.33
C THR A 66 -22.08 -0.08 2.60
N LEU A 67 -21.70 -0.10 1.33
CA LEU A 67 -21.42 1.07 0.49
C LEU A 67 -22.06 0.88 -0.91
N SER A 68 -23.37 0.61 -0.95
CA SER A 68 -24.08 0.31 -2.21
C SER A 68 -23.94 1.40 -3.28
N ASP A 69 -23.71 2.66 -2.87
CA ASP A 69 -23.61 3.81 -3.79
C ASP A 69 -22.34 3.79 -4.67
N ILE A 70 -21.35 2.95 -4.32
CA ILE A 70 -20.16 2.73 -5.16
C ILE A 70 -20.30 1.47 -6.05
N SER A 71 -21.49 0.87 -6.08
CA SER A 71 -21.80 -0.27 -6.95
C SER A 71 -21.59 0.11 -8.41
N GLY A 72 -20.86 -0.71 -9.15
CA GLY A 72 -20.48 -0.46 -10.54
C GLY A 72 -19.14 0.26 -10.72
N MET A 73 -18.42 0.57 -9.65
CA MET A 73 -17.01 0.96 -9.74
C MET A 73 -16.11 -0.28 -9.80
N ASP A 74 -14.96 -0.14 -10.48
CA ASP A 74 -13.94 -1.19 -10.50
C ASP A 74 -13.26 -1.27 -9.13
N ILE A 75 -13.61 -2.29 -8.36
CA ILE A 75 -13.06 -2.56 -7.04
C ILE A 75 -12.28 -3.86 -7.10
N GLU A 76 -11.00 -3.79 -6.79
CA GLU A 76 -10.07 -4.91 -6.86
C GLU A 76 -10.08 -5.72 -5.56
N ALA A 77 -10.41 -7.01 -5.66
CA ALA A 77 -10.46 -7.91 -4.52
C ALA A 77 -9.10 -8.59 -4.29
N HIS A 78 -8.52 -8.40 -3.10
CA HIS A 78 -7.20 -8.93 -2.79
C HIS A 78 -7.20 -10.18 -1.89
N GLY A 79 -8.31 -10.55 -1.24
CA GLY A 79 -8.42 -11.75 -0.42
C GLY A 79 -7.42 -11.79 0.76
N ASP A 80 -7.01 -10.64 1.31
CA ASP A 80 -5.93 -10.50 2.30
C ASP A 80 -4.56 -11.04 1.84
N GLU A 81 -4.37 -11.22 0.53
CA GLU A 81 -3.12 -11.70 -0.06
C GLU A 81 -2.22 -10.52 -0.47
N VAL A 82 -1.10 -10.32 0.24
CA VAL A 82 -0.13 -9.24 -0.02
C VAL A 82 0.33 -9.22 -1.48
N GLY A 83 0.54 -10.39 -2.09
CA GLY A 83 0.94 -10.48 -3.51
C GLY A 83 -0.12 -9.94 -4.47
N LYS A 84 -1.41 -10.09 -4.15
CA LYS A 84 -2.50 -9.51 -4.95
C LYS A 84 -2.57 -8.00 -4.76
N ILE A 85 -2.42 -7.51 -3.51
CA ILE A 85 -2.37 -6.06 -3.23
C ILE A 85 -1.25 -5.41 -4.04
N ILE A 86 -0.03 -5.96 -3.95
CA ILE A 86 1.13 -5.48 -4.72
C ILE A 86 0.83 -5.46 -6.22
N LYS A 87 0.24 -6.55 -6.74
CA LYS A 87 -0.09 -6.65 -8.16
C LYS A 87 -1.10 -5.57 -8.58
N HIS A 88 -2.22 -5.43 -7.88
CA HIS A 88 -3.27 -4.46 -8.20
C HIS A 88 -2.72 -3.02 -8.15
N VAL A 89 -2.02 -2.67 -7.08
CA VAL A 89 -1.41 -1.34 -6.92
C VAL A 89 -0.38 -1.06 -8.03
N ARG A 90 0.53 -2.00 -8.27
CA ARG A 90 1.56 -1.88 -9.30
C ARG A 90 0.95 -1.71 -10.70
N ASP A 91 -0.02 -2.54 -11.06
CA ASP A 91 -0.62 -2.52 -12.39
C ASP A 91 -1.40 -1.22 -12.60
N TRP A 92 -2.13 -0.78 -11.58
CA TRP A 92 -2.85 0.49 -11.61
C TRP A 92 -1.92 1.70 -11.69
N LEU A 93 -0.85 1.76 -10.88
CA LEU A 93 0.16 2.82 -10.96
C LEU A 93 0.82 2.85 -12.34
N ASN A 94 1.13 1.68 -12.89
CA ASN A 94 1.76 1.58 -14.20
C ASN A 94 0.84 2.02 -15.34
N ALA A 95 -0.46 1.76 -15.23
CA ALA A 95 -1.47 2.23 -16.19
C ALA A 95 -1.67 3.75 -16.14
N ASN A 96 -1.52 4.35 -14.96
CA ASN A 96 -1.74 5.79 -14.73
C ASN A 96 -0.45 6.62 -14.71
N ARG A 97 0.70 6.04 -14.97
CA ARG A 97 1.99 6.75 -15.01
C ARG A 97 2.10 7.68 -16.21
N ALA A 98 2.79 8.80 -16.04
CA ALA A 98 3.17 9.62 -17.18
C ALA A 98 4.16 8.86 -18.09
N ALA A 99 4.13 9.14 -19.40
CA ALA A 99 5.00 8.47 -20.38
C ALA A 99 6.50 8.68 -20.08
N SER A 100 6.87 9.76 -19.41
CA SER A 100 8.24 10.06 -18.99
C SER A 100 8.72 9.27 -17.76
N VAL A 101 7.80 8.61 -17.04
CA VAL A 101 8.13 7.81 -15.86
C VAL A 101 8.43 6.38 -16.33
N PRO A 102 9.54 5.76 -15.88
CA PRO A 102 9.86 4.36 -16.21
C PRO A 102 8.74 3.39 -15.83
N VAL A 103 8.68 2.27 -16.52
CA VAL A 103 7.79 1.16 -16.19
C VAL A 103 8.21 0.59 -14.83
N LEU A 104 7.24 0.36 -13.95
CA LEU A 104 7.50 -0.23 -12.64
C LEU A 104 7.96 -1.70 -12.78
N PRO A 105 8.81 -2.19 -11.87
CA PRO A 105 9.18 -3.59 -11.80
C PRO A 105 7.96 -4.51 -11.75
N GLY A 106 8.13 -5.77 -12.11
CA GLY A 106 7.06 -6.77 -12.00
C GLY A 106 6.63 -7.00 -10.56
N ALA A 107 5.37 -7.38 -10.34
CA ALA A 107 4.82 -7.61 -8.99
C ALA A 107 5.64 -8.62 -8.17
N THR A 108 6.24 -9.63 -8.82
CA THR A 108 7.11 -10.62 -8.15
C THR A 108 8.38 -9.98 -7.61
N ALA A 109 9.00 -9.05 -8.36
CA ALA A 109 10.20 -8.33 -7.90
C ALA A 109 9.85 -7.43 -6.72
N ILE A 110 8.77 -6.62 -6.84
CA ILE A 110 8.30 -5.77 -5.74
C ILE A 110 7.95 -6.60 -4.49
N ARG A 111 7.40 -7.81 -4.67
CA ARG A 111 7.14 -8.71 -3.56
C ARG A 111 8.43 -9.19 -2.87
N ALA A 112 9.46 -9.50 -3.64
CA ALA A 112 10.76 -9.89 -3.09
C ALA A 112 11.39 -8.73 -2.28
N ASP A 113 11.30 -7.50 -2.80
CA ASP A 113 11.78 -6.29 -2.11
C ASP A 113 10.98 -6.03 -0.83
N HIS A 114 9.66 -6.20 -0.86
CA HIS A 114 8.81 -6.10 0.33
C HIS A 114 9.18 -7.15 1.39
N ASP A 115 9.42 -8.40 0.99
CA ASP A 115 9.81 -9.45 1.90
C ASP A 115 11.23 -9.21 2.48
N ALA A 116 12.13 -8.58 1.70
CA ALA A 116 13.42 -8.11 2.18
C ALA A 116 13.26 -6.97 3.20
N TYR A 117 12.40 -6.00 2.90
CA TYR A 117 12.05 -4.91 3.81
C TYR A 117 11.58 -5.44 5.18
N LEU A 118 10.64 -6.36 5.18
CA LEU A 118 10.11 -6.94 6.43
C LEU A 118 11.16 -7.65 7.28
N ARG A 119 12.24 -8.17 6.67
CA ARG A 119 13.37 -8.78 7.41
C ARG A 119 14.29 -7.76 8.05
N ILE A 120 14.44 -6.58 7.45
CA ILE A 120 15.38 -5.53 7.86
C ILE A 120 14.75 -4.59 8.91
N VAL A 121 13.45 -4.32 8.80
CA VAL A 121 12.74 -3.35 9.65
C VAL A 121 12.92 -3.56 11.15
N PRO A 122 12.88 -4.79 11.71
CA PRO A 122 13.08 -4.97 13.15
C PRO A 122 14.44 -4.46 13.66
N ASP A 123 15.50 -4.63 12.87
CA ASP A 123 16.85 -4.18 13.22
C ASP A 123 16.93 -2.65 13.19
N ILE A 124 16.32 -2.01 12.18
CA ILE A 124 16.27 -0.54 12.08
C ILE A 124 15.46 0.04 13.25
N ILE A 125 14.31 -0.53 13.60
CA ILE A 125 13.50 -0.11 14.73
C ILE A 125 14.30 -0.18 16.03
N ALA A 126 15.06 -1.27 16.23
CA ALA A 126 15.90 -1.44 17.40
C ALA A 126 17.05 -0.43 17.44
N GLU A 127 17.71 -0.14 16.31
CA GLU A 127 18.77 0.86 16.19
C GLU A 127 18.25 2.27 16.51
N LEU A 128 17.09 2.62 16.01
CA LEU A 128 16.41 3.88 16.28
C LEU A 128 15.80 3.95 17.68
N ARG A 129 15.81 2.86 18.46
CA ARG A 129 15.19 2.74 19.78
C ARG A 129 13.71 3.09 19.81
N LEU A 130 13.00 2.76 18.73
CA LEU A 130 11.55 2.89 18.64
C LEU A 130 10.89 1.70 19.30
N ASP A 131 9.67 1.88 19.84
CA ASP A 131 8.92 0.77 20.42
C ASP A 131 8.34 -0.10 19.28
N PRO A 132 8.69 -1.40 19.18
CA PRO A 132 8.21 -2.26 18.12
C PRO A 132 6.71 -2.60 18.23
N HIS A 133 6.07 -2.27 19.36
CA HIS A 133 4.65 -2.53 19.63
C HIS A 133 3.76 -1.31 19.41
N ASP A 134 4.36 -0.12 19.30
CA ASP A 134 3.63 1.11 19.02
C ASP A 134 3.43 1.33 17.52
N ASP A 135 2.27 1.90 17.17
CA ASP A 135 2.04 2.39 15.81
C ASP A 135 3.01 3.55 15.52
N LEU A 136 3.91 3.36 14.57
CA LEU A 136 4.89 4.38 14.22
C LEU A 136 4.20 5.64 13.68
N PRO A 137 4.51 6.84 14.20
CA PRO A 137 4.12 8.08 13.56
C PRO A 137 4.58 8.11 12.10
N HIS A 138 3.81 8.77 11.24
CA HIS A 138 4.09 8.78 9.80
C HIS A 138 5.53 9.22 9.45
N GLY A 139 6.08 10.19 10.18
CA GLY A 139 7.47 10.64 9.99
C GLY A 139 8.49 9.56 10.29
N ASP A 140 8.32 8.83 11.39
CA ASP A 140 9.21 7.74 11.80
C ASP A 140 9.11 6.57 10.81
N TYR A 141 7.88 6.25 10.36
CA TYR A 141 7.66 5.23 9.33
C TYR A 141 8.41 5.58 8.04
N LEU A 142 8.31 6.81 7.54
CA LEU A 142 9.05 7.24 6.34
C LEU A 142 10.56 7.13 6.54
N HIS A 143 11.06 7.52 7.72
CA HIS A 143 12.49 7.41 8.04
C HIS A 143 12.98 5.96 8.05
N VAL A 144 12.20 5.04 8.62
CA VAL A 144 12.49 3.59 8.57
C VAL A 144 12.55 3.09 7.13
N VAL A 145 11.61 3.50 6.28
CA VAL A 145 11.61 3.14 4.84
C VAL A 145 12.87 3.69 4.15
N GLU A 146 13.22 4.96 4.37
CA GLU A 146 14.42 5.58 3.78
C GLU A 146 15.71 4.87 4.16
N LEU A 147 15.83 4.39 5.39
CA LEU A 147 16.97 3.60 5.85
C LEU A 147 16.99 2.18 5.26
N ALA A 148 15.83 1.57 5.05
CA ALA A 148 15.73 0.22 4.54
C ALA A 148 16.04 0.11 3.04
N LEU A 149 15.64 1.09 2.22
CA LEU A 149 15.74 1.04 0.76
C LEU A 149 17.17 0.73 0.26
N PRO A 150 18.24 1.42 0.73
CA PRO A 150 19.61 1.13 0.28
C PRO A 150 20.10 -0.28 0.66
N LEU A 151 19.54 -0.86 1.74
CA LEU A 151 19.91 -2.20 2.21
C LEU A 151 19.25 -3.30 1.38
N ILE A 152 18.07 -3.02 0.83
CA ILE A 152 17.34 -3.94 -0.06
C ILE A 152 18.02 -4.01 -1.44
N GLU A 153 18.53 -2.88 -1.93
CA GLU A 153 19.16 -2.79 -3.26
C GLU A 153 20.57 -3.41 -3.31
N GLN A 154 21.20 -3.68 -2.16
CA GLN A 154 22.50 -4.32 -2.11
C GLN A 154 22.35 -5.83 -2.38
N PRO A 155 23.08 -6.43 -3.34
CA PRO A 155 23.12 -7.87 -3.49
C PRO A 155 23.61 -8.49 -2.17
N ALA A 156 22.92 -9.54 -1.72
CA ALA A 156 23.38 -10.29 -0.54
C ALA A 156 24.87 -10.64 -0.70
N PRO A 157 25.71 -10.47 0.34
CA PRO A 157 27.12 -10.84 0.25
C PRO A 157 27.16 -12.32 -0.14
N ASP A 158 27.96 -12.64 -1.19
CA ASP A 158 28.20 -13.99 -1.63
C ASP A 158 28.59 -14.84 -0.42
N THR A 159 27.71 -15.73 -0.03
CA THR A 159 28.04 -16.72 1.00
C THR A 159 29.13 -17.61 0.39
N PRO A 160 30.34 -17.66 0.96
CA PRO A 160 31.39 -18.52 0.40
C PRO A 160 30.87 -19.96 0.38
N VAL A 161 30.80 -20.51 -0.81
CA VAL A 161 30.54 -21.94 -1.00
C VAL A 161 31.63 -22.68 -0.22
N ALA A 162 31.23 -23.40 0.83
CA ALA A 162 32.14 -24.29 1.54
C ALA A 162 32.70 -25.26 0.52
N GLU A 163 33.99 -25.12 0.19
CA GLU A 163 34.69 -26.14 -0.58
C GLU A 163 34.64 -27.42 0.23
N ASP A 164 33.96 -28.41 -0.33
CA ASP A 164 33.96 -29.78 0.14
C ASP A 164 35.43 -30.27 0.12
N ALA A 165 36.05 -30.30 1.29
CA ALA A 165 37.33 -30.96 1.50
C ALA A 165 37.08 -32.48 1.55
N THR A 166 36.97 -33.09 0.36
CA THR A 166 37.18 -34.53 0.18
C THR A 166 38.57 -34.72 -0.37
N GLY A 167 39.49 -35.01 0.53
CA GLY A 167 40.79 -35.65 0.30
C GLY A 167 40.76 -37.06 0.84
#